data_6647e30bb74de4fffe8ffbd7e243b297
#
_entry.id   6647e30bb74de4fffe8ffbd7e243b297
#
_cell.length_a   1.000
_cell.length_b   1.000
_cell.length_c   1.000
_cell.angle_alpha   90.00
_cell.angle_beta   90.00
_cell.angle_gamma   90.00
#
_symmetry.space_group_name_H-M   'P 1'
#
loop_
_entity.id
_entity.type
_entity.pdbx_description
1 polymer ?
#
loop_
_entity_poly.entity_id
_entity_poly.type
_entity_poly.pdbx_seq_one_letter_code
_entity_poly.pdbx_strand_id
1 'polypeptide(L)'
;MCDSVWGHLAADKHRVGLLTGDVPQKKRERILEQFTKGDVDILVATDVAARGLHIPQVTHVFNYDLPDDCEDYVHRIGRTGRAGESGHSITFACEQYAINLPGIEEYIGHSIPVSEYDPTALIQDLPAPIRLRTRSQQQRRTNTGGSRSGNRKPNRSRPPRQQKDS
;
A
#
# COMPACT_ATOMS: atom_id res chain seq x y z
N MET A 1 3.56 2.50 6.65
CA MET A 1 3.95 3.74 5.96
C MET A 1 3.34 3.84 4.57
N CYS A 2 3.62 2.94 3.63
CA CYS A 2 3.06 3.01 2.25
C CYS A 2 1.53 3.14 2.18
N ASP A 3 0.78 2.45 3.05
CA ASP A 3 -0.68 2.56 3.12
C ASP A 3 -1.16 3.97 3.46
N SER A 4 -0.42 4.68 4.32
CA SER A 4 -0.75 6.07 4.70
C SER A 4 -0.48 7.02 3.54
N VAL A 5 0.69 6.92 2.90
CA VAL A 5 1.04 7.73 1.72
C VAL A 5 0.02 7.52 0.60
N TRP A 6 -0.26 6.26 0.26
CA TRP A 6 -1.30 5.92 -0.70
C TRP A 6 -2.66 6.48 -0.31
N GLY A 7 -3.03 6.39 0.98
CA GLY A 7 -4.31 6.84 1.49
C GLY A 7 -4.52 8.35 1.35
N HIS A 8 -3.49 9.16 1.58
CA HIS A 8 -3.55 10.61 1.38
C HIS A 8 -3.64 10.96 -0.11
N LEU A 9 -2.77 10.38 -0.95
CA LEU A 9 -2.81 10.60 -2.39
C LEU A 9 -4.15 10.22 -3.01
N ALA A 10 -4.74 9.08 -2.58
CA ALA A 10 -6.05 8.65 -3.05
C ALA A 10 -7.19 9.56 -2.55
N ALA A 11 -7.09 10.09 -1.33
CA ALA A 11 -8.05 11.05 -0.79
C ALA A 11 -8.01 12.37 -1.56
N ASP A 12 -6.84 12.77 -2.01
CA ASP A 12 -6.63 13.95 -2.86
C ASP A 12 -6.91 13.69 -4.35
N LYS A 13 -7.58 12.57 -4.67
CA LYS A 13 -8.05 12.18 -6.01
C LYS A 13 -6.94 11.89 -7.03
N HIS A 14 -5.71 11.65 -6.61
CA HIS A 14 -4.68 11.14 -7.50
C HIS A 14 -4.97 9.70 -7.93
N ARG A 15 -4.61 9.37 -9.17
CA ARG A 15 -4.67 7.99 -9.70
C ARG A 15 -3.45 7.22 -9.19
N VAL A 16 -3.60 6.57 -8.04
CA VAL A 16 -2.48 5.95 -7.32
C VAL A 16 -2.66 4.45 -7.15
N GLY A 17 -1.62 3.68 -7.49
CA GLY A 17 -1.50 2.26 -7.24
C GLY A 17 -0.68 1.97 -5.98
N LEU A 18 -0.98 0.86 -5.28
CA LEU A 18 -0.23 0.42 -4.11
C LEU A 18 0.30 -1.00 -4.32
N LEU A 19 1.61 -1.17 -4.12
CA LEU A 19 2.31 -2.46 -4.16
C LEU A 19 3.01 -2.71 -2.82
N THR A 20 2.42 -3.56 -2.00
CA THR A 20 3.01 -4.07 -0.76
C THR A 20 3.12 -5.59 -0.79
N GLY A 21 3.81 -6.19 0.19
CA GLY A 21 3.93 -7.65 0.32
C GLY A 21 2.58 -8.37 0.35
N ASP A 22 1.57 -7.75 0.94
CA ASP A 22 0.22 -8.33 1.12
C ASP A 22 -0.64 -8.31 -0.16
N VAL A 23 -0.18 -7.63 -1.23
CA VAL A 23 -0.95 -7.55 -2.48
C VAL A 23 -0.79 -8.86 -3.27
N PRO A 24 -1.89 -9.58 -3.57
CA PRO A 24 -1.84 -10.81 -4.37
C PRO A 24 -1.24 -10.59 -5.75
N GLN A 25 -0.52 -11.59 -6.29
CA GLN A 25 0.21 -11.50 -7.56
C GLN A 25 -0.65 -10.99 -8.73
N LYS A 26 -1.84 -11.54 -8.92
CA LYS A 26 -2.78 -11.07 -9.96
C LYS A 26 -3.12 -9.57 -9.85
N LYS A 27 -3.24 -9.06 -8.62
CA LYS A 27 -3.53 -7.64 -8.41
C LYS A 27 -2.31 -6.78 -8.69
N ARG A 28 -1.09 -7.25 -8.37
CA ARG A 28 0.17 -6.56 -8.73
C ARG A 28 0.30 -6.40 -10.23
N GLU A 29 0.10 -7.47 -10.99
CA GLU A 29 0.17 -7.47 -12.45
C GLU A 29 -0.82 -6.46 -13.05
N ARG A 30 -2.07 -6.46 -12.55
CA ARG A 30 -3.07 -5.50 -12.99
C ARG A 30 -2.69 -4.04 -12.69
N ILE A 31 -2.14 -3.76 -11.49
CA ILE A 31 -1.70 -2.40 -11.11
C ILE A 31 -0.56 -1.95 -12.02
N LEU A 32 0.41 -2.83 -12.30
CA LEU A 32 1.52 -2.53 -13.20
C LEU A 32 1.04 -2.31 -14.64
N GLU A 33 0.10 -3.09 -15.11
CA GLU A 33 -0.52 -2.89 -16.43
C GLU A 33 -1.22 -1.54 -16.51
N GLN A 34 -2.00 -1.16 -15.49
CA GLN A 34 -2.65 0.14 -15.40
C GLN A 34 -1.62 1.30 -15.35
N PHE A 35 -0.53 1.12 -14.62
CA PHE A 35 0.55 2.10 -14.55
C PHE A 35 1.25 2.26 -15.91
N THR A 36 1.55 1.17 -16.60
CA THR A 36 2.16 1.19 -17.94
C THR A 36 1.24 1.85 -18.99
N LYS A 37 -0.09 1.68 -18.85
CA LYS A 37 -1.07 2.30 -19.75
C LYS A 37 -1.36 3.77 -19.42
N GLY A 38 -0.86 4.28 -18.28
CA GLY A 38 -1.16 5.64 -17.82
C GLY A 38 -2.53 5.79 -17.15
N ASP A 39 -3.21 4.68 -16.79
CA ASP A 39 -4.43 4.72 -15.98
C ASP A 39 -4.13 5.02 -14.49
N VAL A 40 -2.90 4.76 -14.07
CA VAL A 40 -2.32 5.07 -12.77
C VAL A 40 -1.11 5.96 -12.99
N ASP A 41 -1.07 7.13 -12.33
CA ASP A 41 0.03 8.10 -12.47
C ASP A 41 1.13 7.88 -11.45
N ILE A 42 0.76 7.46 -10.25
CA ILE A 42 1.66 7.32 -9.10
C ILE A 42 1.61 5.88 -8.59
N LEU A 43 2.79 5.29 -8.43
CA LEU A 43 2.93 3.96 -7.85
C LEU A 43 3.63 4.05 -6.50
N VAL A 44 2.90 3.75 -5.42
CA VAL A 44 3.47 3.63 -4.08
C VAL A 44 3.87 2.18 -3.85
N ALA A 45 5.14 1.94 -3.53
CA ALA A 45 5.65 0.58 -3.37
C ALA A 45 6.66 0.48 -2.23
N THR A 46 6.76 -0.71 -1.63
CA THR A 46 7.89 -1.09 -0.78
C THR A 46 8.98 -1.74 -1.63
N ASP A 47 10.26 -1.68 -1.20
CA ASP A 47 11.37 -2.32 -1.91
C ASP A 47 11.12 -3.80 -2.16
N VAL A 48 10.67 -4.52 -1.12
CA VAL A 48 10.37 -5.96 -1.22
C VAL A 48 9.29 -6.24 -2.27
N ALA A 49 8.28 -5.39 -2.38
CA ALA A 49 7.21 -5.56 -3.35
C ALA A 49 7.63 -5.11 -4.76
N ALA A 50 8.54 -4.16 -4.87
CA ALA A 50 9.07 -3.65 -6.14
C ALA A 50 10.20 -4.52 -6.70
N ARG A 51 10.91 -5.26 -5.84
CA ARG A 51 12.02 -6.14 -6.25
C ARG A 51 11.51 -7.28 -7.13
N GLY A 52 12.17 -7.51 -8.24
CA GLY A 52 11.80 -8.55 -9.22
C GLY A 52 10.62 -8.20 -10.12
N LEU A 53 10.00 -7.02 -9.95
CA LEU A 53 8.97 -6.55 -10.86
C LEU A 53 9.58 -5.75 -12.02
N HIS A 54 9.08 -5.99 -13.22
CA HIS A 54 9.39 -5.15 -14.37
C HIS A 54 8.56 -3.86 -14.28
N ILE A 55 9.08 -2.89 -13.50
CA ILE A 55 8.48 -1.56 -13.43
C ILE A 55 8.99 -0.77 -14.65
N PRO A 56 8.10 -0.19 -15.46
CA PRO A 56 8.51 0.63 -16.59
C PRO A 56 9.30 1.84 -16.12
N GLN A 57 10.07 2.43 -17.02
CA GLN A 57 10.79 3.66 -16.76
C GLN A 57 9.81 4.77 -16.36
N VAL A 58 10.16 5.49 -15.31
CA VAL A 58 9.36 6.59 -14.79
C VAL A 58 10.11 7.92 -14.93
N THR A 59 9.38 9.01 -14.99
CA THR A 59 9.96 10.36 -15.05
C THR A 59 10.53 10.82 -13.70
N HIS A 60 9.88 10.39 -12.61
CA HIS A 60 10.24 10.79 -11.25
C HIS A 60 10.28 9.58 -10.31
N VAL A 61 11.26 9.58 -9.40
CA VAL A 61 11.33 8.70 -8.25
C VAL A 61 11.29 9.53 -6.98
N PHE A 62 10.37 9.22 -6.08
CA PHE A 62 10.28 9.84 -4.77
C PHE A 62 10.69 8.82 -3.72
N ASN A 63 11.84 9.02 -3.08
CA ASN A 63 12.22 8.27 -1.88
C ASN A 63 11.58 8.94 -0.68
N TYR A 64 10.47 8.38 -0.20
CA TYR A 64 9.75 8.89 0.98
C TYR A 64 10.56 8.72 2.26
N ASP A 65 11.41 7.70 2.29
CA ASP A 65 12.40 7.41 3.31
C ASP A 65 13.72 7.01 2.65
N LEU A 66 14.85 7.31 3.31
CA LEU A 66 16.14 6.78 2.92
C LEU A 66 16.21 5.31 3.30
N PRO A 67 16.68 4.43 2.40
CA PRO A 67 16.90 3.02 2.74
C PRO A 67 18.14 2.86 3.63
N ASP A 68 18.18 1.75 4.36
CA ASP A 68 19.36 1.38 5.16
C ASP A 68 20.48 0.85 4.28
N ASP A 69 20.16 0.30 3.11
CA ASP A 69 21.10 -0.26 2.15
C ASP A 69 21.32 0.72 0.98
N CYS A 70 22.59 1.04 0.72
CA CYS A 70 22.98 1.95 -0.35
C CYS A 70 22.64 1.39 -1.74
N GLU A 71 22.69 0.06 -1.93
CA GLU A 71 22.30 -0.58 -3.18
C GLU A 71 20.80 -0.39 -3.45
N ASP A 72 19.96 -0.48 -2.42
CA ASP A 72 18.52 -0.24 -2.55
C ASP A 72 18.24 1.21 -3.00
N TYR A 73 19.02 2.18 -2.51
CA TYR A 73 18.93 3.56 -3.00
C TYR A 73 19.18 3.64 -4.51
N VAL A 74 20.27 3.05 -4.99
CA VAL A 74 20.62 3.04 -6.43
C VAL A 74 19.56 2.29 -7.24
N HIS A 75 19.03 1.19 -6.73
CA HIS A 75 17.96 0.44 -7.39
C HIS A 75 16.66 1.24 -7.50
N ARG A 76 16.33 2.08 -6.48
CA ARG A 76 15.17 2.96 -6.51
C ARG A 76 15.35 4.05 -7.56
N ILE A 77 16.43 4.85 -7.48
CA ILE A 77 16.67 5.94 -8.42
C ILE A 77 16.89 5.44 -9.85
N GLY A 78 17.45 4.23 -10.00
CA GLY A 78 17.60 3.58 -11.30
C GLY A 78 16.29 3.17 -11.99
N ARG A 79 15.12 3.56 -11.48
CA ARG A 79 13.84 3.45 -12.19
C ARG A 79 13.61 4.64 -13.13
N THR A 80 14.36 5.72 -12.99
CA THR A 80 14.32 6.90 -13.86
C THR A 80 15.66 7.10 -14.58
N GLY A 81 15.73 7.98 -15.57
CA GLY A 81 16.97 8.37 -16.26
C GLY A 81 17.63 7.23 -17.03
N ARG A 82 16.88 6.31 -17.65
CA ARG A 82 17.41 5.20 -18.42
C ARG A 82 17.48 5.50 -19.93
N ALA A 83 18.36 4.77 -20.61
CA ALA A 83 18.48 4.81 -22.08
C ALA A 83 18.77 6.20 -22.69
N GLY A 84 19.45 7.08 -21.91
CA GLY A 84 19.80 8.43 -22.39
C GLY A 84 18.71 9.48 -22.15
N GLU A 85 17.59 9.11 -21.53
CA GLU A 85 16.57 10.07 -21.10
C GLU A 85 16.92 10.66 -19.74
N SER A 86 16.52 11.93 -19.52
CA SER A 86 16.63 12.58 -18.22
C SER A 86 15.54 12.11 -17.28
N GLY A 87 15.85 12.03 -15.98
CA GLY A 87 14.90 11.68 -14.93
C GLY A 87 15.20 12.42 -13.64
N HIS A 88 14.21 12.50 -12.78
CA HIS A 88 14.33 13.19 -11.50
C HIS A 88 14.20 12.21 -10.34
N SER A 89 15.11 12.35 -9.37
CA SER A 89 15.00 11.65 -8.09
C SER A 89 14.92 12.68 -6.97
N ILE A 90 13.89 12.57 -6.14
CA ILE A 90 13.66 13.44 -4.99
C ILE A 90 13.66 12.55 -3.75
N THR A 91 14.47 12.92 -2.77
CA THR A 91 14.62 12.13 -1.54
C THR A 91 14.29 12.99 -0.34
N PHE A 92 13.38 12.50 0.49
CA PHE A 92 13.07 13.12 1.78
C PHE A 92 13.97 12.50 2.86
N ALA A 93 14.70 13.35 3.58
CA ALA A 93 15.52 12.96 4.70
C ALA A 93 14.94 13.55 5.99
N CYS A 94 14.30 12.71 6.80
CA CYS A 94 13.90 13.11 8.15
C CYS A 94 14.99 12.74 9.16
N GLU A 95 14.90 13.26 10.38
CA GLU A 95 15.87 13.05 11.45
C GLU A 95 16.18 11.56 11.68
N GLN A 96 15.20 10.68 11.50
CA GLN A 96 15.36 9.24 11.72
C GLN A 96 16.23 8.57 10.65
N TYR A 97 16.10 8.99 9.39
CA TYR A 97 16.75 8.34 8.24
C TYR A 97 17.93 9.13 7.68
N ALA A 98 18.11 10.39 8.08
CA ALA A 98 19.23 11.23 7.63
C ALA A 98 20.61 10.64 7.97
N ILE A 99 20.67 9.77 8.97
CA ILE A 99 21.90 9.07 9.35
C ILE A 99 22.47 8.19 8.22
N ASN A 100 21.60 7.73 7.31
CA ASN A 100 22.00 6.88 6.19
C ASN A 100 22.58 7.68 5.01
N LEU A 101 22.33 9.01 4.98
CA LEU A 101 22.70 9.86 3.86
C LEU A 101 24.22 9.86 3.55
N PRO A 102 25.13 9.99 4.54
CA PRO A 102 26.57 10.00 4.25
C PRO A 102 27.04 8.70 3.59
N GLY A 103 26.54 7.55 4.04
CA GLY A 103 26.90 6.25 3.46
C GLY A 103 26.38 6.11 2.02
N ILE A 104 25.20 6.63 1.73
CA ILE A 104 24.64 6.64 0.37
C ILE A 104 25.48 7.55 -0.54
N GLU A 105 25.85 8.77 -0.09
CA GLU A 105 26.66 9.71 -0.87
C GLU A 105 28.06 9.15 -1.14
N GLU A 106 28.68 8.48 -0.17
CA GLU A 106 29.95 7.78 -0.34
C GLU A 106 29.81 6.68 -1.40
N TYR A 107 28.74 5.88 -1.35
CA TYR A 107 28.51 4.79 -2.28
C TYR A 107 28.27 5.25 -3.73
N ILE A 108 27.51 6.34 -3.92
CA ILE A 108 27.25 6.90 -5.26
C ILE A 108 28.39 7.81 -5.76
N GLY A 109 29.33 8.19 -4.88
CA GLY A 109 30.52 8.97 -5.22
C GLY A 109 30.30 10.47 -5.38
N HIS A 110 29.15 10.99 -4.97
CA HIS A 110 28.86 12.43 -4.98
C HIS A 110 27.80 12.81 -3.96
N SER A 111 27.79 14.08 -3.56
CA SER A 111 26.75 14.59 -2.66
C SER A 111 25.41 14.78 -3.37
N ILE A 112 24.34 14.49 -2.65
CA ILE A 112 22.96 14.72 -3.10
C ILE A 112 22.64 16.20 -2.84
N PRO A 113 22.30 16.99 -3.89
CA PRO A 113 21.98 18.41 -3.70
C PRO A 113 20.80 18.60 -2.76
N VAL A 114 20.96 19.42 -1.74
CA VAL A 114 19.85 19.77 -0.84
C VAL A 114 19.05 20.89 -1.50
N SER A 115 17.75 20.66 -1.65
CA SER A 115 16.81 21.66 -2.13
C SER A 115 16.13 22.33 -0.95
N GLU A 116 16.19 23.65 -0.89
CA GLU A 116 15.35 24.41 0.04
C GLU A 116 13.90 24.37 -0.43
N TYR A 117 12.99 24.23 0.52
CA TYR A 117 11.56 24.31 0.26
C TYR A 117 10.95 25.45 1.05
N ASP A 118 9.94 26.10 0.46
CA ASP A 118 9.14 27.11 1.16
C ASP A 118 8.09 26.41 2.04
N PRO A 119 8.17 26.53 3.37
CA PRO A 119 7.18 25.93 4.26
C PRO A 119 5.75 26.41 4.00
N THR A 120 5.59 27.62 3.43
CA THR A 120 4.26 28.17 3.11
C THR A 120 3.65 27.52 1.86
N ALA A 121 4.46 26.88 1.02
CA ALA A 121 3.99 26.12 -0.13
C ALA A 121 3.45 24.73 0.23
N LEU A 122 3.68 24.29 1.49
CA LEU A 122 3.15 23.01 1.96
C LEU A 122 1.64 23.10 2.18
N ILE A 123 0.92 22.11 1.68
CA ILE A 123 -0.53 21.98 1.89
C ILE A 123 -0.78 21.72 3.37
N GLN A 124 -1.44 22.67 4.05
CA GLN A 124 -1.71 22.57 5.48
C GLN A 124 -2.92 21.65 5.79
N ASP A 125 -3.92 21.67 4.93
CA ASP A 125 -5.19 20.95 5.12
C ASP A 125 -5.27 19.76 4.17
N LEU A 126 -4.51 18.70 4.47
CA LEU A 126 -4.63 17.44 3.71
C LEU A 126 -5.93 16.72 4.07
N PRO A 127 -6.66 16.16 3.10
CA PRO A 127 -7.82 15.33 3.38
C PRO A 127 -7.41 14.09 4.18
N ALA A 128 -8.30 13.63 5.05
CA ALA A 128 -8.04 12.44 5.85
C ALA A 128 -7.75 11.24 4.94
N PRO A 129 -6.72 10.43 5.25
CA PRO A 129 -6.31 9.33 4.37
C PRO A 129 -7.39 8.25 4.25
N ILE A 130 -7.58 7.75 3.05
CA ILE A 130 -8.41 6.57 2.82
C ILE A 130 -7.72 5.36 3.45
N ARG A 131 -8.41 4.68 4.37
CA ARG A 131 -7.87 3.47 5.01
C ARG A 131 -8.22 2.23 4.19
N LEU A 132 -7.20 1.46 3.84
CA LEU A 132 -7.41 0.13 3.27
C LEU A 132 -8.07 -0.77 4.31
N ARG A 133 -9.14 -1.46 3.91
CA ARG A 133 -9.76 -2.49 4.76
C ARG A 133 -8.84 -3.70 4.80
N THR A 134 -8.31 -4.01 5.98
CA THR A 134 -7.54 -5.23 6.18
C THR A 134 -8.44 -6.46 6.09
N ARG A 135 -7.88 -7.58 5.61
CA ARG A 135 -8.59 -8.87 5.41
C ARG A 135 -9.29 -9.36 6.69
N SER A 136 -8.74 -9.04 7.86
CA SER A 136 -9.32 -9.35 9.17
C SER A 136 -10.64 -8.62 9.46
N GLN A 137 -10.83 -7.41 8.93
CA GLN A 137 -12.08 -6.66 9.07
C GLN A 137 -13.19 -7.14 8.12
N GLN A 138 -12.83 -7.75 6.99
CA GLN A 138 -13.79 -8.38 6.09
C GLN A 138 -14.36 -9.68 6.65
N GLN A 139 -13.54 -10.51 7.33
CA GLN A 139 -14.00 -11.78 7.93
C GLN A 139 -14.94 -11.58 9.12
N ARG A 140 -14.79 -10.49 9.89
CA ARG A 140 -15.70 -10.20 11.02
C ARG A 140 -17.14 -9.89 10.60
N ARG A 141 -17.37 -9.33 9.41
CA ARG A 141 -18.71 -9.01 8.91
C ARG A 141 -19.47 -10.20 8.34
N THR A 142 -18.79 -11.23 7.85
CA THR A 142 -19.43 -12.46 7.35
C THR A 142 -19.87 -13.38 8.48
N ASN A 143 -19.25 -13.31 9.68
CA ASN A 143 -19.61 -14.15 10.82
C ASN A 143 -20.73 -13.56 11.70
N THR A 144 -21.11 -12.29 11.55
CA THR A 144 -22.20 -11.68 12.34
C THR A 144 -23.57 -11.75 11.67
N GLY A 145 -23.65 -12.29 10.43
CA GLY A 145 -24.91 -12.41 9.66
C GLY A 145 -25.67 -13.71 9.80
N GLY A 146 -25.26 -14.64 10.67
CA GLY A 146 -25.75 -16.02 10.72
C GLY A 146 -26.58 -16.42 11.95
N SER A 147 -27.10 -15.50 12.75
CA SER A 147 -28.05 -15.86 13.83
C SER A 147 -29.48 -15.91 13.26
N ARG A 148 -29.81 -16.99 12.54
CA ARG A 148 -31.20 -17.33 12.24
C ARG A 148 -31.83 -17.84 13.52
N SER A 149 -32.77 -17.06 14.05
CA SER A 149 -33.77 -17.43 15.04
C SER A 149 -34.42 -18.78 14.64
N GLY A 150 -34.00 -19.86 15.31
CA GLY A 150 -34.66 -21.17 15.22
C GLY A 150 -35.96 -21.13 15.99
N ASN A 151 -37.08 -20.98 15.27
CA ASN A 151 -38.45 -21.11 15.79
C ASN A 151 -38.66 -22.55 16.28
N ARG A 152 -38.47 -22.80 17.59
CA ARG A 152 -38.83 -24.06 18.25
C ARG A 152 -40.36 -24.17 18.32
N LYS A 153 -40.96 -25.04 17.51
CA LYS A 153 -42.34 -25.47 17.64
C LYS A 153 -42.52 -26.20 18.98
N PRO A 154 -43.61 -25.93 19.74
CA PRO A 154 -43.88 -26.65 20.98
C PRO A 154 -44.28 -28.10 20.71
N ASN A 155 -43.65 -28.99 21.45
CA ASN A 155 -43.89 -30.45 21.42
C ASN A 155 -45.28 -30.75 22.00
N ARG A 156 -46.23 -31.24 21.15
CA ARG A 156 -47.54 -31.71 21.60
C ARG A 156 -47.35 -33.06 22.33
N SER A 157 -47.67 -33.07 23.62
CA SER A 157 -47.79 -34.23 24.50
C SER A 157 -48.76 -35.29 23.94
N ARG A 158 -48.28 -36.52 23.83
CA ARG A 158 -49.07 -37.70 23.54
C ARG A 158 -49.90 -38.06 24.78
N PRO A 159 -51.22 -38.47 24.66
CA PRO A 159 -52.01 -39.02 25.77
C PRO A 159 -51.62 -40.47 26.10
N PRO A 160 -51.85 -40.92 27.34
CA PRO A 160 -51.44 -42.23 27.78
C PRO A 160 -52.33 -43.35 27.21
N ARG A 161 -51.68 -44.47 26.89
CA ARG A 161 -52.30 -45.70 26.36
C ARG A 161 -52.95 -46.46 27.51
N GLN A 162 -54.29 -46.64 27.44
CA GLN A 162 -55.00 -47.52 28.37
C GLN A 162 -54.58 -48.99 28.15
N GLN A 163 -54.25 -49.70 29.27
CA GLN A 163 -54.20 -51.16 29.35
C GLN A 163 -55.64 -51.70 29.34
N LYS A 164 -55.89 -52.71 28.53
CA LYS A 164 -57.02 -53.62 28.67
C LYS A 164 -56.47 -54.91 29.09
N ASP A 165 -56.87 -55.31 30.30
CA ASP A 165 -56.83 -56.66 30.79
C ASP A 165 -57.84 -57.58 30.03
N SER A 166 -57.43 -58.75 29.68
CA SER A 166 -58.08 -60.04 29.74
C SER A 166 -57.16 -61.16 29.18
#